data_eed02ff9b4d6ba0c24d9dd4f62ac5ad1
#
_entry.id   eed02ff9b4d6ba0c24d9dd4f62ac5ad1
#
_cell.length_a   1.000
_cell.length_b   1.000
_cell.length_c   1.000
_cell.angle_alpha   90.00
_cell.angle_beta   90.00
_cell.angle_gamma   90.00
#
_symmetry.space_group_name_H-M   'P 1'
#
loop_
_entity.id
_entity.type
_entity.pdbx_description
1 polymer ?
#
loop_
_entity_poly.entity_id
_entity_poly.type
_entity_poly.pdbx_seq_one_letter_code
_entity_poly.pdbx_strand_id
1 'polypeptide(L)'
;VALRVLHLVGSADSELLAELSRLYARDCLATVADPDAYEPVIAHVSPDRRWSFPESLDDDEVSAASGDTLAIEAAVAHIASLGIDVAVPQMFCVPGMTEYRALLDLLGIPYLGNRPEVMALGADKVRAKAVVAGAGVAVPAGELVVPGQTPTLAPPAVVKPVDGDNSLGVTLVTDPGDYPAAIDDACAHGSAALVERYVPLGREVRCGVLELDGELCCLPLEEYAVSAGAKPIRDAADKLARGEDGTLALVAKHRSHAWLLDAEDPVCVAVWEAAQRCHRALGCRHYSLCDFRIDPEGRPWFLEAGLYCSFARQSVVATMARGAGIDTAELFSSVLREALPVALTEGNAP
;
A
#
# COMPACT_ATOMS: atom_id res chain seq x y z
N VAL A 1 -1.20 -20.36 24.21
CA VAL A 1 -2.13 -20.77 23.15
C VAL A 1 -1.76 -19.93 21.93
N ALA A 2 -1.56 -20.57 20.77
CA ALA A 2 -1.28 -19.86 19.53
C ALA A 2 -2.44 -18.91 19.19
N LEU A 3 -2.13 -17.72 18.64
CA LEU A 3 -3.13 -16.75 18.21
C LEU A 3 -3.76 -17.19 16.90
N ARG A 4 -5.08 -17.12 16.80
CA ARG A 4 -5.81 -17.32 15.53
C ARG A 4 -5.77 -16.07 14.68
N VAL A 5 -5.00 -16.12 13.60
CA VAL A 5 -4.73 -15.01 12.71
C VAL A 5 -5.51 -15.16 11.41
N LEU A 6 -6.52 -14.32 11.17
CA LEU A 6 -7.30 -14.33 9.94
C LEU A 6 -6.55 -13.59 8.84
N HIS A 7 -6.11 -14.29 7.81
CA HIS A 7 -5.61 -13.67 6.59
C HIS A 7 -6.76 -13.42 5.62
N LEU A 8 -7.14 -12.15 5.45
CA LEU A 8 -8.19 -11.73 4.53
C LEU A 8 -7.57 -11.39 3.17
N VAL A 9 -7.82 -12.24 2.18
CA VAL A 9 -7.10 -12.30 0.90
C VAL A 9 -8.05 -12.23 -0.28
N GLY A 10 -7.57 -11.85 -1.44
CA GLY A 10 -8.34 -11.78 -2.67
C GLY A 10 -8.71 -10.36 -3.09
N SER A 11 -9.76 -10.23 -3.87
CA SER A 11 -10.26 -8.92 -4.34
C SER A 11 -11.75 -8.99 -4.63
N ALA A 12 -12.48 -7.95 -4.27
CA ALA A 12 -13.89 -7.76 -4.63
C ALA A 12 -14.07 -6.93 -5.92
N ASP A 13 -13.00 -6.74 -6.69
CA ASP A 13 -12.96 -5.82 -7.83
C ASP A 13 -12.44 -6.49 -9.11
N SER A 14 -11.26 -7.10 -9.09
CA SER A 14 -10.67 -7.68 -10.30
C SER A 14 -9.82 -8.92 -10.00
N GLU A 15 -9.68 -9.81 -11.02
CA GLU A 15 -8.85 -11.01 -10.90
C GLU A 15 -7.36 -10.65 -10.76
N LEU A 16 -6.91 -9.58 -11.44
CA LEU A 16 -5.52 -9.10 -11.30
C LEU A 16 -5.17 -8.77 -9.85
N LEU A 17 -6.05 -8.04 -9.15
CA LEU A 17 -5.85 -7.70 -7.75
C LEU A 17 -6.04 -8.90 -6.82
N ALA A 18 -6.89 -9.86 -7.19
CA ALA A 18 -7.04 -11.11 -6.45
C ALA A 18 -5.77 -11.97 -6.55
N GLU A 19 -5.20 -12.12 -7.76
CA GLU A 19 -3.93 -12.81 -8.00
C GLU A 19 -2.78 -12.14 -7.24
N LEU A 20 -2.70 -10.82 -7.30
CA LEU A 20 -1.69 -10.03 -6.56
C LEU A 20 -1.81 -10.24 -5.04
N SER A 21 -3.02 -10.21 -4.52
CA SER A 21 -3.30 -10.45 -3.11
C SER A 21 -2.86 -11.84 -2.68
N ARG A 22 -3.20 -12.89 -3.45
CA ARG A 22 -2.78 -14.28 -3.19
C ARG A 22 -1.26 -14.41 -3.21
N LEU A 23 -0.58 -13.78 -4.19
CA LEU A 23 0.87 -13.81 -4.30
C LEU A 23 1.55 -13.25 -3.05
N TYR A 24 1.12 -12.08 -2.60
CA TYR A 24 1.67 -11.46 -1.39
C TYR A 24 1.32 -12.23 -0.12
N ALA A 25 0.09 -12.70 0.00
CA ALA A 25 -0.35 -13.43 1.18
C ALA A 25 0.34 -14.79 1.32
N ARG A 26 0.60 -15.50 0.21
CA ARG A 26 1.37 -16.75 0.18
C ARG A 26 2.80 -16.54 0.70
N ASP A 27 3.50 -15.51 0.21
CA ASP A 27 4.86 -15.19 0.68
C ASP A 27 4.85 -14.68 2.14
N CYS A 28 3.83 -13.94 2.55
CA CYS A 28 3.62 -13.52 3.95
C CYS A 28 3.50 -14.75 4.85
N LEU A 29 2.56 -15.67 4.58
CA LEU A 29 2.32 -16.87 5.37
C LEU A 29 3.61 -17.71 5.52
N ALA A 30 4.37 -17.87 4.44
CA ALA A 30 5.64 -18.59 4.48
C ALA A 30 6.72 -17.86 5.29
N THR A 31 6.71 -16.52 5.28
CA THR A 31 7.74 -15.70 5.93
C THR A 31 7.51 -15.54 7.44
N VAL A 32 6.23 -15.45 7.86
CA VAL A 32 5.87 -15.23 9.28
C VAL A 32 5.44 -16.52 9.99
N ALA A 33 5.59 -17.67 9.33
CA ALA A 33 5.19 -18.97 9.88
C ALA A 33 5.87 -19.23 11.23
N ASP A 34 5.08 -19.35 12.27
CA ASP A 34 5.47 -19.74 13.62
C ASP A 34 4.30 -20.52 14.25
N PRO A 35 4.27 -21.86 14.08
CA PRO A 35 3.17 -22.70 14.55
C PRO A 35 2.98 -22.68 16.08
N ASP A 36 3.98 -22.31 16.85
CA ASP A 36 3.88 -22.17 18.29
C ASP A 36 3.19 -20.85 18.69
N ALA A 37 3.30 -19.81 17.85
CA ALA A 37 2.71 -18.49 18.09
C ALA A 37 1.42 -18.25 17.32
N TYR A 38 1.27 -18.77 16.08
CA TYR A 38 0.18 -18.41 15.16
C TYR A 38 -0.52 -19.62 14.54
N GLU A 39 -1.85 -19.61 14.56
CA GLU A 39 -2.73 -20.52 13.81
C GLU A 39 -3.36 -19.71 12.67
N PRO A 40 -2.89 -19.82 11.41
CA PRO A 40 -3.45 -19.06 10.31
C PRO A 40 -4.81 -19.60 9.88
N VAL A 41 -5.75 -18.68 9.66
CA VAL A 41 -7.06 -18.93 9.04
C VAL A 41 -7.13 -18.09 7.77
N ILE A 42 -7.48 -18.69 6.65
CA ILE A 42 -7.54 -17.98 5.37
C ILE A 42 -9.01 -17.73 5.00
N ALA A 43 -9.36 -16.46 4.77
CA ALA A 43 -10.61 -16.05 4.14
C ALA A 43 -10.28 -15.44 2.77
N HIS A 44 -10.66 -16.12 1.71
CA HIS A 44 -10.45 -15.68 0.33
C HIS A 44 -11.74 -15.11 -0.25
N VAL A 45 -11.65 -13.93 -0.87
CA VAL A 45 -12.74 -13.23 -1.55
C VAL A 45 -12.45 -13.17 -3.03
N SER A 46 -13.36 -13.68 -3.85
CA SER A 46 -13.29 -13.62 -5.32
C SER A 46 -13.89 -12.32 -5.86
N PRO A 47 -13.61 -11.94 -7.13
CA PRO A 47 -14.11 -10.70 -7.73
C PRO A 47 -15.65 -10.59 -7.78
N ASP A 48 -16.36 -11.70 -7.80
CA ASP A 48 -17.83 -11.77 -7.67
C ASP A 48 -18.33 -11.67 -6.21
N ARG A 49 -17.40 -11.32 -5.27
CA ARG A 49 -17.66 -11.12 -3.84
C ARG A 49 -18.14 -12.38 -3.10
N ARG A 50 -17.78 -13.55 -3.62
CA ARG A 50 -17.99 -14.82 -2.92
C ARG A 50 -16.83 -15.10 -2.00
N TRP A 51 -17.09 -15.80 -0.89
CA TRP A 51 -16.11 -16.14 0.13
C TRP A 51 -15.82 -17.62 0.13
N SER A 52 -14.56 -17.98 0.28
CA SER A 52 -14.10 -19.33 0.54
C SER A 52 -13.07 -19.35 1.65
N PHE A 53 -12.86 -20.51 2.27
CA PHE A 53 -11.95 -20.70 3.40
C PHE A 53 -11.01 -21.86 3.09
N PRO A 54 -10.05 -21.70 2.16
CA PRO A 54 -9.12 -22.75 1.80
C PRO A 54 -8.10 -22.99 2.92
N GLU A 55 -7.54 -24.20 2.98
CA GLU A 55 -6.47 -24.54 3.96
C GLU A 55 -5.12 -23.91 3.57
N SER A 56 -4.88 -23.67 2.28
CA SER A 56 -3.71 -22.98 1.77
C SER A 56 -4.07 -22.03 0.63
N LEU A 57 -3.10 -21.20 0.22
CA LEU A 57 -3.23 -20.32 -0.96
C LEU A 57 -2.64 -20.93 -2.23
N ASP A 58 -2.41 -22.25 -2.27
CA ASP A 58 -2.05 -22.93 -3.50
C ASP A 58 -3.19 -22.92 -4.50
N ASP A 59 -2.87 -22.80 -5.79
CA ASP A 59 -3.89 -22.59 -6.82
C ASP A 59 -4.91 -23.71 -6.91
N ASP A 60 -4.49 -24.95 -6.65
CA ASP A 60 -5.37 -26.12 -6.60
C ASP A 60 -6.36 -26.05 -5.41
N GLU A 61 -5.90 -25.63 -4.24
CA GLU A 61 -6.73 -25.47 -3.04
C GLU A 61 -7.72 -24.32 -3.19
N VAL A 62 -7.26 -23.15 -3.69
CA VAL A 62 -8.15 -22.02 -3.96
C VAL A 62 -9.19 -22.38 -5.02
N SER A 63 -8.81 -23.13 -6.07
CA SER A 63 -9.72 -23.62 -7.11
C SER A 63 -10.72 -24.62 -6.55
N ALA A 64 -10.29 -25.56 -5.70
CA ALA A 64 -11.20 -26.53 -5.05
C ALA A 64 -12.20 -25.82 -4.13
N ALA A 65 -11.72 -24.87 -3.31
CA ALA A 65 -12.57 -24.10 -2.41
C ALA A 65 -13.55 -23.17 -3.16
N SER A 66 -13.29 -22.84 -4.42
CA SER A 66 -14.20 -22.03 -5.25
C SER A 66 -15.52 -22.77 -5.60
N GLY A 67 -15.57 -24.09 -5.44
CA GLY A 67 -16.80 -24.90 -5.58
C GLY A 67 -17.78 -24.80 -4.40
N ASP A 68 -17.29 -24.38 -3.22
CA ASP A 68 -18.09 -24.26 -1.99
C ASP A 68 -17.99 -22.84 -1.41
N THR A 69 -18.46 -21.86 -2.17
CA THR A 69 -18.39 -20.46 -1.78
C THR A 69 -19.60 -20.00 -1.00
N LEU A 70 -19.39 -19.10 -0.06
CA LEU A 70 -20.41 -18.50 0.79
C LEU A 70 -20.79 -17.10 0.30
N ALA A 71 -22.05 -16.74 0.50
CA ALA A 71 -22.50 -15.35 0.47
C ALA A 71 -22.02 -14.64 1.74
N ILE A 72 -21.98 -13.30 1.72
CA ILE A 72 -21.42 -12.50 2.81
C ILE A 72 -22.07 -12.81 4.17
N GLU A 73 -23.37 -13.05 4.23
CA GLU A 73 -24.08 -13.32 5.47
C GLU A 73 -23.58 -14.62 6.15
N ALA A 74 -23.39 -15.66 5.34
CA ALA A 74 -22.88 -16.94 5.81
C ALA A 74 -21.39 -16.86 6.17
N ALA A 75 -20.60 -16.11 5.39
CA ALA A 75 -19.19 -15.89 5.65
C ALA A 75 -18.95 -15.13 6.97
N VAL A 76 -19.74 -14.09 7.23
CA VAL A 76 -19.70 -13.33 8.49
C VAL A 76 -20.05 -14.22 9.69
N ALA A 77 -21.10 -15.02 9.58
CA ALA A 77 -21.47 -15.97 10.64
C ALA A 77 -20.36 -17.01 10.87
N HIS A 78 -19.72 -17.47 9.81
CA HIS A 78 -18.60 -18.41 9.89
C HIS A 78 -17.41 -17.78 10.58
N ILE A 79 -16.93 -16.58 10.15
CA ILE A 79 -15.82 -15.86 10.77
C ILE A 79 -16.09 -15.64 12.26
N ALA A 80 -17.30 -15.22 12.64
CA ALA A 80 -17.67 -14.99 14.03
C ALA A 80 -17.59 -16.28 14.89
N SER A 81 -17.73 -17.47 14.28
CA SER A 81 -17.62 -18.76 14.97
C SER A 81 -16.19 -19.27 15.14
N LEU A 82 -15.22 -18.72 14.40
CA LEU A 82 -13.84 -19.23 14.36
C LEU A 82 -13.00 -18.81 15.57
N GLY A 83 -13.44 -17.82 16.36
CA GLY A 83 -12.65 -17.31 17.50
C GLY A 83 -11.35 -16.64 17.05
N ILE A 84 -11.44 -15.75 16.09
CA ILE A 84 -10.30 -15.01 15.54
C ILE A 84 -9.80 -13.99 16.55
N ASP A 85 -8.50 -14.00 16.85
CA ASP A 85 -7.86 -13.06 17.76
C ASP A 85 -7.46 -11.76 17.06
N VAL A 86 -6.99 -11.86 15.80
CA VAL A 86 -6.54 -10.71 15.00
C VAL A 86 -6.62 -11.03 13.51
N ALA A 87 -6.76 -9.99 12.66
CA ALA A 87 -6.78 -10.15 11.22
C ALA A 87 -5.63 -9.42 10.52
N VAL A 88 -5.19 -9.98 9.39
CA VAL A 88 -4.22 -9.39 8.46
C VAL A 88 -4.94 -9.11 7.13
N PRO A 89 -5.42 -7.87 6.90
CA PRO A 89 -6.10 -7.51 5.67
C PRO A 89 -5.09 -7.33 4.53
N GLN A 90 -5.13 -8.22 3.54
CA GLN A 90 -4.21 -8.25 2.40
C GLN A 90 -4.93 -8.06 1.05
N MET A 91 -6.14 -7.53 1.08
CA MET A 91 -6.87 -7.12 -0.12
C MET A 91 -6.46 -5.70 -0.53
N PHE A 92 -5.99 -5.53 -1.76
CA PHE A 92 -5.42 -4.26 -2.27
C PHE A 92 -6.40 -3.46 -3.13
N CYS A 93 -7.60 -3.96 -3.38
CA CYS A 93 -8.68 -3.22 -4.00
C CYS A 93 -9.32 -2.20 -3.03
N VAL A 94 -9.98 -1.18 -3.56
CA VAL A 94 -10.65 -0.14 -2.74
C VAL A 94 -11.61 -0.76 -1.73
N PRO A 95 -12.54 -1.67 -2.11
CA PRO A 95 -13.38 -2.33 -1.11
C PRO A 95 -12.59 -3.09 -0.04
N GLY A 96 -11.52 -3.78 -0.40
CA GLY A 96 -10.66 -4.49 0.54
C GLY A 96 -9.97 -3.57 1.55
N MET A 97 -9.59 -2.39 1.11
CA MET A 97 -8.97 -1.36 1.94
C MET A 97 -9.98 -0.63 2.84
N THR A 98 -11.26 -0.64 2.50
CA THR A 98 -12.31 0.14 3.15
C THR A 98 -13.40 -0.76 3.77
N GLU A 99 -14.37 -1.25 2.99
CA GLU A 99 -15.56 -1.97 3.47
C GLU A 99 -15.21 -3.27 4.21
N TYR A 100 -14.22 -4.02 3.71
CA TYR A 100 -13.81 -5.26 4.36
C TYR A 100 -13.06 -5.03 5.67
N ARG A 101 -12.32 -3.93 5.80
CA ARG A 101 -11.74 -3.52 7.09
C ARG A 101 -12.82 -3.03 8.05
N ALA A 102 -13.81 -2.25 7.55
CA ALA A 102 -14.95 -1.83 8.35
C ALA A 102 -15.78 -3.03 8.85
N LEU A 103 -15.87 -4.12 8.08
CA LEU A 103 -16.49 -5.36 8.51
C LEU A 103 -15.74 -5.96 9.73
N LEU A 104 -14.40 -5.93 9.75
CA LEU A 104 -13.63 -6.38 10.91
C LEU A 104 -13.90 -5.50 12.13
N ASP A 105 -14.00 -4.18 11.96
CA ASP A 105 -14.40 -3.26 13.05
C ASP A 105 -15.79 -3.61 13.59
N LEU A 106 -16.78 -3.89 12.72
CA LEU A 106 -18.13 -4.30 13.14
C LEU A 106 -18.17 -5.64 13.89
N LEU A 107 -17.26 -6.56 13.54
CA LEU A 107 -17.12 -7.85 14.20
C LEU A 107 -16.29 -7.76 15.50
N GLY A 108 -15.71 -6.60 15.80
CA GLY A 108 -14.81 -6.42 16.95
C GLY A 108 -13.50 -7.18 16.82
N ILE A 109 -13.09 -7.55 15.60
CA ILE A 109 -11.83 -8.25 15.33
C ILE A 109 -10.74 -7.20 15.10
N PRO A 110 -9.72 -7.12 15.98
CA PRO A 110 -8.58 -6.24 15.77
C PRO A 110 -7.81 -6.67 14.50
N TYR A 111 -7.16 -5.72 13.83
CA TYR A 111 -6.42 -6.04 12.61
C TYR A 111 -5.19 -5.14 12.43
N LEU A 112 -4.23 -5.65 11.66
CA LEU A 112 -3.00 -4.97 11.33
C LEU A 112 -3.24 -3.86 10.30
N GLY A 113 -2.58 -2.72 10.50
CA GLY A 113 -2.57 -1.60 9.56
C GLY A 113 -3.68 -0.59 9.78
N ASN A 114 -3.83 0.29 8.82
CA ASN A 114 -4.63 1.49 8.92
C ASN A 114 -6.15 1.23 8.90
N ARG A 115 -6.90 2.14 9.50
CA ARG A 115 -8.38 2.09 9.54
C ARG A 115 -8.99 2.38 8.17
N PRO A 116 -10.25 1.97 7.91
CA PRO A 116 -10.93 2.17 6.62
C PRO A 116 -10.93 3.61 6.14
N GLU A 117 -11.23 4.56 7.03
CA GLU A 117 -11.26 5.99 6.71
C GLU A 117 -9.88 6.54 6.33
N VAL A 118 -8.82 6.05 6.98
CA VAL A 118 -7.43 6.41 6.68
C VAL A 118 -7.00 5.82 5.34
N MET A 119 -7.40 4.57 5.07
CA MET A 119 -7.14 3.92 3.79
C MET A 119 -7.85 4.64 2.63
N ALA A 120 -9.12 5.00 2.80
CA ALA A 120 -9.90 5.77 1.82
C ALA A 120 -9.28 7.15 1.57
N LEU A 121 -8.81 7.83 2.64
CA LEU A 121 -8.12 9.11 2.54
C LEU A 121 -6.81 8.97 1.76
N GLY A 122 -5.99 7.97 2.07
CA GLY A 122 -4.69 7.74 1.42
C GLY A 122 -4.82 7.35 -0.05
N ALA A 123 -5.88 6.65 -0.42
CA ALA A 123 -6.16 6.26 -1.80
C ALA A 123 -6.54 7.44 -2.70
N ASP A 124 -7.11 8.51 -2.15
CA ASP A 124 -7.45 9.75 -2.87
C ASP A 124 -6.30 10.76 -2.77
N LYS A 125 -5.55 10.91 -3.86
CA LYS A 125 -4.37 11.79 -3.91
C LYS A 125 -4.69 13.26 -3.62
N VAL A 126 -5.87 13.74 -4.01
CA VAL A 126 -6.27 15.14 -3.78
C VAL A 126 -6.55 15.37 -2.30
N ARG A 127 -7.31 14.47 -1.68
CA ARG A 127 -7.64 14.56 -0.25
C ARG A 127 -6.41 14.36 0.62
N ALA A 128 -5.60 13.35 0.33
CA ALA A 128 -4.34 13.10 1.05
C ALA A 128 -3.42 14.33 1.00
N LYS A 129 -3.23 14.93 -0.19
CA LYS A 129 -2.42 16.15 -0.37
C LYS A 129 -2.99 17.35 0.40
N ALA A 130 -4.31 17.54 0.40
CA ALA A 130 -4.93 18.64 1.15
C ALA A 130 -4.66 18.50 2.66
N VAL A 131 -4.76 17.28 3.20
CA VAL A 131 -4.50 17.00 4.62
C VAL A 131 -3.03 17.22 4.98
N VAL A 132 -2.10 16.65 4.21
CA VAL A 132 -0.67 16.76 4.51
C VAL A 132 -0.15 18.18 4.28
N ALA A 133 -0.71 18.93 3.32
CA ALA A 133 -0.41 20.35 3.12
C ALA A 133 -0.84 21.18 4.33
N GLY A 134 -2.00 20.88 4.93
CA GLY A 134 -2.47 21.49 6.18
C GLY A 134 -1.53 21.25 7.36
N ALA A 135 -0.74 20.18 7.34
CA ALA A 135 0.31 19.86 8.31
C ALA A 135 1.69 20.47 7.95
N GLY A 136 1.75 21.33 6.93
CA GLY A 136 2.98 22.02 6.53
C GLY A 136 3.94 21.18 5.68
N VAL A 137 3.48 20.06 5.11
CA VAL A 137 4.26 19.28 4.13
C VAL A 137 4.08 19.89 2.74
N ALA A 138 5.17 20.06 2.00
CA ALA A 138 5.09 20.59 0.64
C ALA A 138 4.38 19.59 -0.30
N VAL A 139 3.42 20.08 -1.07
CA VAL A 139 2.72 19.33 -2.10
C VAL A 139 2.75 20.10 -3.43
N PRO A 140 2.87 19.46 -4.60
CA PRO A 140 2.73 20.14 -5.87
C PRO A 140 1.37 20.81 -5.98
N ALA A 141 1.31 22.05 -6.48
CA ALA A 141 0.03 22.68 -6.82
C ALA A 141 -0.67 21.84 -7.88
N GLY A 142 -1.97 21.60 -7.70
CA GLY A 142 -2.72 20.72 -8.60
C GLY A 142 -4.18 21.13 -8.68
N GLU A 143 -4.84 20.62 -9.71
CA GLU A 143 -6.27 20.77 -9.97
C GLU A 143 -6.89 19.45 -10.43
N LEU A 144 -8.13 19.22 -10.03
CA LEU A 144 -8.91 18.06 -10.44
C LEU A 144 -9.63 18.39 -11.75
N VAL A 145 -9.51 17.54 -12.75
CA VAL A 145 -10.16 17.69 -14.05
C VAL A 145 -10.83 16.40 -14.49
N VAL A 146 -11.86 16.53 -15.31
CA VAL A 146 -12.57 15.42 -15.97
C VAL A 146 -12.49 15.59 -17.50
N PRO A 147 -12.77 14.54 -18.30
CA PRO A 147 -12.74 14.62 -19.74
C PRO A 147 -13.53 15.80 -20.29
N GLY A 148 -12.94 16.52 -21.25
CA GLY A 148 -13.53 17.72 -21.86
C GLY A 148 -13.27 19.03 -21.10
N GLN A 149 -12.67 19.00 -19.91
CA GLN A 149 -12.19 20.19 -19.22
C GLN A 149 -10.76 20.54 -19.64
N THR A 150 -10.47 21.83 -19.73
CA THR A 150 -9.11 22.33 -19.97
C THR A 150 -8.45 22.72 -18.66
N PRO A 151 -7.30 22.17 -18.31
CA PRO A 151 -6.56 22.57 -17.12
C PRO A 151 -6.13 24.04 -17.17
N THR A 152 -6.05 24.68 -16.02
CA THR A 152 -5.51 26.03 -15.88
C THR A 152 -4.01 26.06 -15.65
N LEU A 153 -3.44 24.94 -15.18
CA LEU A 153 -2.00 24.78 -15.01
C LEU A 153 -1.30 24.68 -16.35
N ALA A 154 -0.31 25.56 -16.55
CA ALA A 154 0.57 25.47 -17.73
C ALA A 154 1.59 24.33 -17.56
N PRO A 155 1.98 23.66 -18.68
CA PRO A 155 3.08 22.70 -18.65
C PRO A 155 4.43 23.34 -18.22
N PRO A 156 5.38 22.54 -17.70
CA PRO A 156 5.28 21.09 -17.54
C PRO A 156 4.41 20.69 -16.33
N ALA A 157 3.56 19.68 -16.55
CA ALA A 157 2.64 19.16 -15.54
C ALA A 157 2.57 17.63 -15.61
N VAL A 158 2.25 17.00 -14.47
CA VAL A 158 1.98 15.56 -14.40
C VAL A 158 0.47 15.36 -14.33
N VAL A 159 -0.07 14.59 -15.25
CA VAL A 159 -1.47 14.14 -15.26
C VAL A 159 -1.51 12.70 -14.77
N LYS A 160 -2.38 12.39 -13.81
CA LYS A 160 -2.49 11.06 -13.23
C LYS A 160 -3.90 10.79 -12.67
N PRO A 161 -4.32 9.52 -12.55
CA PRO A 161 -5.56 9.17 -11.87
C PRO A 161 -5.57 9.66 -10.42
N VAL A 162 -6.69 10.19 -9.95
CA VAL A 162 -6.83 10.66 -8.56
C VAL A 162 -6.72 9.51 -7.55
N ASP A 163 -7.28 8.36 -7.89
CA ASP A 163 -7.44 7.15 -7.06
C ASP A 163 -6.81 5.90 -7.68
N GLY A 164 -6.04 6.06 -8.77
CA GLY A 164 -5.29 4.98 -9.40
C GLY A 164 -4.03 4.60 -8.63
N ASP A 165 -3.55 3.38 -8.85
CA ASP A 165 -2.31 2.83 -8.30
C ASP A 165 -1.38 2.32 -9.43
N ASN A 166 -0.19 1.86 -9.05
CA ASN A 166 0.80 1.24 -9.94
C ASN A 166 1.27 2.09 -11.14
N SER A 167 1.17 3.43 -11.03
CA SER A 167 1.57 4.40 -12.08
C SER A 167 0.85 4.20 -13.42
N LEU A 168 -0.30 3.53 -13.43
CA LEU A 168 -1.17 3.44 -14.61
C LEU A 168 -1.78 4.82 -14.89
N GLY A 169 -1.85 5.25 -16.14
CA GLY A 169 -2.41 6.55 -16.53
C GLY A 169 -1.61 7.77 -16.07
N VAL A 170 -0.31 7.63 -15.76
CA VAL A 170 0.56 8.75 -15.34
C VAL A 170 1.34 9.28 -16.52
N THR A 171 1.11 10.54 -16.88
CA THR A 171 1.73 11.21 -18.05
C THR A 171 2.38 12.54 -17.68
N LEU A 172 3.62 12.76 -18.13
CA LEU A 172 4.25 14.08 -18.10
C LEU A 172 3.86 14.84 -19.37
N VAL A 173 3.09 15.92 -19.18
CA VAL A 173 2.68 16.82 -20.26
C VAL A 173 3.65 17.98 -20.35
N THR A 174 4.24 18.18 -21.52
CA THR A 174 5.15 19.31 -21.83
C THR A 174 4.57 20.27 -22.87
N ASP A 175 3.59 19.84 -23.64
CA ASP A 175 2.84 20.65 -24.57
C ASP A 175 1.35 20.72 -24.15
N PRO A 176 0.72 21.90 -24.12
CA PRO A 176 -0.70 22.01 -23.77
C PRO A 176 -1.64 21.19 -24.66
N GLY A 177 -1.23 20.90 -25.90
CA GLY A 177 -1.98 20.08 -26.84
C GLY A 177 -2.13 18.62 -26.42
N ASP A 178 -1.27 18.12 -25.50
CA ASP A 178 -1.28 16.74 -25.04
C ASP A 178 -2.23 16.51 -23.85
N TYR A 179 -2.75 17.59 -23.22
CA TYR A 179 -3.66 17.46 -22.07
C TYR A 179 -4.88 16.59 -22.31
N PRO A 180 -5.62 16.72 -23.45
CA PRO A 180 -6.82 15.91 -23.66
C PRO A 180 -6.53 14.41 -23.59
N ALA A 181 -5.49 13.95 -24.31
CA ALA A 181 -5.12 12.54 -24.33
C ALA A 181 -4.64 12.04 -22.96
N ALA A 182 -3.85 12.85 -22.24
CA ALA A 182 -3.38 12.51 -20.90
C ALA A 182 -4.51 12.44 -19.87
N ILE A 183 -5.51 13.33 -19.96
CA ILE A 183 -6.69 13.33 -19.09
C ILE A 183 -7.58 12.11 -19.38
N ASP A 184 -7.81 11.80 -20.66
CA ASP A 184 -8.58 10.63 -21.07
C ASP A 184 -7.93 9.33 -20.56
N ASP A 185 -6.59 9.20 -20.70
CA ASP A 185 -5.85 8.06 -20.18
C ASP A 185 -5.92 7.96 -18.64
N ALA A 186 -5.73 9.06 -17.94
CA ALA A 186 -5.86 9.09 -16.47
C ALA A 186 -7.28 8.69 -16.01
N CYS A 187 -8.32 9.19 -16.67
CA CYS A 187 -9.72 8.86 -16.37
C CYS A 187 -10.12 7.43 -16.77
N ALA A 188 -9.37 6.78 -17.65
CA ALA A 188 -9.56 5.36 -17.95
C ALA A 188 -9.08 4.46 -16.78
N HIS A 189 -8.24 5.00 -15.89
CA HIS A 189 -7.64 4.29 -14.76
C HIS A 189 -8.05 4.84 -13.38
N GLY A 190 -8.97 5.80 -13.33
CA GLY A 190 -9.45 6.40 -12.09
C GLY A 190 -10.73 7.21 -12.28
N SER A 191 -11.29 7.70 -11.19
CA SER A 191 -12.57 8.44 -11.20
C SER A 191 -12.45 9.84 -11.80
N ALA A 192 -11.24 10.43 -11.80
CA ALA A 192 -10.92 11.73 -12.38
C ALA A 192 -9.41 11.85 -12.59
N ALA A 193 -8.97 12.86 -13.32
CA ALA A 193 -7.56 13.19 -13.49
C ALA A 193 -7.12 14.29 -12.53
N LEU A 194 -5.99 14.08 -11.85
CA LEU A 194 -5.26 15.11 -11.12
C LEU A 194 -4.16 15.67 -12.03
N VAL A 195 -4.22 16.95 -12.32
CA VAL A 195 -3.17 17.69 -13.04
C VAL A 195 -2.34 18.43 -12.03
N GLU A 196 -1.05 18.14 -11.94
CA GLU A 196 -0.13 18.72 -10.96
C GLU A 196 1.04 19.42 -11.64
N ARG A 197 1.51 20.51 -11.06
CA ARG A 197 2.76 21.12 -11.48
C ARG A 197 3.89 20.10 -11.37
N TYR A 198 4.64 19.95 -12.44
CA TYR A 198 5.86 19.13 -12.41
C TYR A 198 6.88 19.73 -11.43
N VAL A 199 7.29 18.95 -10.47
CA VAL A 199 8.41 19.30 -9.59
C VAL A 199 9.71 18.93 -10.31
N PRO A 200 10.64 19.87 -10.52
CA PRO A 200 11.93 19.55 -11.14
C PRO A 200 12.61 18.37 -10.43
N LEU A 201 13.20 17.48 -11.20
CA LEU A 201 13.80 16.28 -10.67
C LEU A 201 15.21 16.55 -10.12
N GLY A 202 15.35 16.44 -8.80
CA GLY A 202 16.61 16.14 -8.15
C GLY A 202 16.70 14.64 -7.89
N ARG A 203 15.84 14.12 -6.99
CA ARG A 203 15.76 12.68 -6.63
C ARG A 203 14.30 12.27 -6.46
N GLU A 204 14.02 10.96 -6.45
CA GLU A 204 12.71 10.43 -6.07
C GLU A 204 12.90 9.31 -5.06
N VAL A 205 12.26 9.44 -3.90
CA VAL A 205 12.43 8.53 -2.77
C VAL A 205 11.11 8.15 -2.15
N ARG A 206 11.11 7.03 -1.46
CA ARG A 206 10.01 6.53 -0.65
C ARG A 206 10.48 6.37 0.79
N CYS A 207 9.64 6.77 1.75
CA CYS A 207 9.91 6.64 3.17
C CYS A 207 8.84 5.76 3.82
N GLY A 208 9.27 4.70 4.51
CA GLY A 208 8.44 3.94 5.44
C GLY A 208 8.51 4.53 6.84
N VAL A 209 7.37 4.61 7.52
CA VAL A 209 7.27 4.95 8.94
C VAL A 209 6.60 3.81 9.64
N LEU A 210 7.20 3.34 10.72
CA LEU A 210 6.60 2.38 11.67
C LEU A 210 6.20 3.13 12.94
N GLU A 211 5.08 2.75 13.52
CA GLU A 211 4.67 3.15 14.85
C GLU A 211 4.79 1.91 15.75
N LEU A 212 5.73 1.94 16.67
CA LEU A 212 6.05 0.85 17.58
C LEU A 212 6.18 1.42 18.99
N ASP A 213 5.49 0.84 19.97
CA ASP A 213 5.46 1.30 21.36
C ASP A 213 5.10 2.80 21.50
N GLY A 214 4.23 3.31 20.58
CA GLY A 214 3.82 4.71 20.52
C GLY A 214 4.86 5.67 19.93
N GLU A 215 6.01 5.17 19.48
CA GLU A 215 7.07 5.98 18.87
C GLU A 215 7.11 5.77 17.35
N LEU A 216 7.38 6.86 16.61
CA LEU A 216 7.52 6.80 15.15
C LEU A 216 8.98 6.55 14.75
N CYS A 217 9.23 5.42 14.12
CA CYS A 217 10.51 5.03 13.54
C CYS A 217 10.47 5.18 12.02
N CYS A 218 11.34 6.04 11.46
CA CYS A 218 11.51 6.13 10.02
C CYS A 218 12.49 5.05 9.53
N LEU A 219 12.11 4.34 8.50
CA LEU A 219 12.94 3.33 7.84
C LEU A 219 13.94 3.99 6.86
N PRO A 220 15.02 3.29 6.48
CA PRO A 220 15.90 3.72 5.40
C PRO A 220 15.12 4.07 4.14
N LEU A 221 15.45 5.18 3.50
CA LEU A 221 14.76 5.61 2.29
C LEU A 221 15.06 4.67 1.12
N GLU A 222 14.05 4.34 0.33
CA GLU A 222 14.24 3.67 -0.96
C GLU A 222 14.27 4.73 -2.06
N GLU A 223 15.39 4.84 -2.77
CA GLU A 223 15.55 5.75 -3.91
C GLU A 223 15.34 5.02 -5.23
N TYR A 224 14.79 5.71 -6.21
CA TYR A 224 14.46 5.19 -7.53
C TYR A 224 15.36 5.75 -8.63
N ALA A 225 15.70 4.89 -9.60
CA ALA A 225 16.42 5.29 -10.80
C ALA A 225 15.51 6.08 -11.75
N VAL A 226 15.44 7.38 -11.54
CA VAL A 226 14.78 8.35 -12.43
C VAL A 226 15.84 9.32 -12.99
N SER A 227 15.66 9.81 -14.20
CA SER A 227 16.59 10.74 -14.82
C SER A 227 15.84 11.82 -15.61
N ALA A 228 16.26 13.07 -15.47
CA ALA A 228 15.58 14.21 -16.07
C ALA A 228 15.44 14.13 -17.61
N GLY A 229 16.37 13.45 -18.28
CA GLY A 229 16.36 13.35 -19.75
C GLY A 229 15.65 12.12 -20.30
N ALA A 230 15.86 10.94 -19.69
CA ALA A 230 15.38 9.67 -20.25
C ALA A 230 14.12 9.14 -19.55
N LYS A 231 13.98 9.37 -18.23
CA LYS A 231 12.87 8.87 -17.42
C LYS A 231 12.54 9.84 -16.29
N PRO A 232 11.87 10.97 -16.61
CA PRO A 232 11.62 12.04 -15.64
C PRO A 232 10.54 11.69 -14.58
N ILE A 233 9.73 10.64 -14.84
CA ILE A 233 8.71 10.10 -13.93
C ILE A 233 8.76 8.57 -13.96
N ARG A 234 8.25 7.93 -12.90
CA ARG A 234 8.08 6.46 -12.86
C ARG A 234 6.84 6.06 -13.64
N ASP A 235 6.89 4.88 -14.28
CA ASP A 235 5.79 4.29 -15.02
C ASP A 235 5.41 2.90 -14.49
N ALA A 236 4.35 2.30 -15.06
CA ALA A 236 3.81 1.01 -14.63
C ALA A 236 4.81 -0.15 -14.81
N ALA A 237 5.72 -0.08 -15.79
CA ALA A 237 6.71 -1.12 -16.06
C ALA A 237 7.73 -1.29 -14.91
N ASP A 238 7.83 -0.31 -14.01
CA ASP A 238 8.72 -0.37 -12.83
C ASP A 238 8.18 -1.25 -11.70
N LYS A 239 6.92 -1.67 -11.75
CA LYS A 239 6.24 -2.26 -10.58
C LYS A 239 5.85 -3.74 -10.75
N LEU A 240 5.35 -4.13 -11.89
CA LEU A 240 4.79 -5.48 -12.13
C LEU A 240 5.29 -6.05 -13.46
N ALA A 241 5.61 -7.34 -13.48
CA ALA A 241 5.90 -8.09 -14.68
C ALA A 241 5.09 -9.39 -14.71
N ARG A 242 4.82 -9.92 -15.91
CA ARG A 242 4.35 -11.29 -16.09
C ARG A 242 5.48 -12.16 -16.62
N GLY A 243 5.64 -13.33 -16.03
CA GLY A 243 6.54 -14.36 -16.54
C GLY A 243 6.12 -14.84 -17.94
N GLU A 244 6.98 -15.60 -18.59
CA GLU A 244 6.67 -16.20 -19.91
C GLU A 244 5.46 -17.15 -19.86
N ASP A 245 5.17 -17.72 -18.71
CA ASP A 245 4.01 -18.57 -18.40
C ASP A 245 2.72 -17.78 -18.07
N GLY A 246 2.80 -16.43 -18.11
CA GLY A 246 1.69 -15.52 -17.80
C GLY A 246 1.48 -15.29 -16.30
N THR A 247 2.22 -15.95 -15.41
CA THR A 247 2.12 -15.74 -13.95
C THR A 247 2.56 -14.33 -13.57
N LEU A 248 1.83 -13.73 -12.64
CA LEU A 248 2.19 -12.43 -12.08
C LEU A 248 3.42 -12.59 -11.19
N ALA A 249 4.45 -11.81 -11.45
CA ALA A 249 5.65 -11.74 -10.63
C ALA A 249 5.89 -10.30 -10.18
N LEU A 250 6.30 -10.14 -8.92
CA LEU A 250 6.84 -8.87 -8.47
C LEU A 250 8.14 -8.62 -9.24
N VAL A 251 8.27 -7.46 -9.87
CA VAL A 251 9.56 -7.06 -10.42
C VAL A 251 10.54 -7.04 -9.26
N ALA A 252 11.46 -8.00 -9.27
CA ALA A 252 12.54 -8.02 -8.30
C ALA A 252 13.19 -6.64 -8.36
N LYS A 253 13.18 -5.92 -7.26
CA LYS A 253 13.80 -4.60 -7.17
C LYS A 253 15.29 -4.76 -7.42
N HIS A 254 15.65 -4.73 -8.69
CA HIS A 254 17.05 -4.80 -9.08
C HIS A 254 17.72 -3.52 -8.60
N ARG A 255 18.91 -3.62 -8.01
CA ARG A 255 19.68 -2.45 -7.53
C ARG A 255 19.92 -1.38 -8.60
N SER A 256 19.71 -1.70 -9.87
CA SER A 256 19.71 -0.75 -10.98
C SER A 256 18.45 0.12 -11.09
N HIS A 257 17.37 -0.22 -10.39
CA HIS A 257 16.08 0.49 -10.46
C HIS A 257 15.64 1.09 -9.13
N ALA A 258 16.05 0.46 -8.00
CA ALA A 258 15.77 0.97 -6.66
C ALA A 258 16.84 0.46 -5.68
N TRP A 259 17.22 1.29 -4.71
CA TRP A 259 18.17 0.96 -3.66
C TRP A 259 17.84 1.67 -2.35
N LEU A 260 18.32 1.12 -1.24
CA LEU A 260 18.23 1.80 0.04
C LEU A 260 19.37 2.81 0.19
N LEU A 261 19.04 3.99 0.69
CA LEU A 261 20.01 5.02 1.01
C LEU A 261 20.71 4.74 2.35
N ASP A 262 21.92 5.23 2.47
CA ASP A 262 22.59 5.34 3.77
C ASP A 262 21.83 6.33 4.65
N ALA A 263 21.72 6.02 5.94
CA ALA A 263 21.07 6.90 6.92
C ALA A 263 21.79 8.27 7.09
N GLU A 264 23.07 8.34 6.73
CA GLU A 264 23.86 9.56 6.75
C GLU A 264 23.63 10.46 5.53
N ASP A 265 22.88 9.99 4.51
CA ASP A 265 22.57 10.83 3.35
C ASP A 265 21.82 12.09 3.79
N PRO A 266 22.28 13.28 3.38
CA PRO A 266 21.70 14.55 3.85
C PRO A 266 20.20 14.72 3.61
N VAL A 267 19.65 14.02 2.61
CA VAL A 267 18.22 14.09 2.29
C VAL A 267 17.33 13.38 3.33
N CYS A 268 17.89 12.42 4.08
CA CYS A 268 17.14 11.58 4.99
C CYS A 268 16.38 12.38 6.05
N VAL A 269 17.04 13.32 6.70
CA VAL A 269 16.44 14.11 7.80
C VAL A 269 15.19 14.86 7.33
N ALA A 270 15.28 15.58 6.21
CA ALA A 270 14.15 16.35 5.69
C ALA A 270 12.97 15.46 5.26
N VAL A 271 13.26 14.29 4.66
CA VAL A 271 12.25 13.34 4.23
C VAL A 271 11.61 12.64 5.43
N TRP A 272 12.40 12.21 6.42
CA TRP A 272 11.89 11.59 7.65
C TRP A 272 10.94 12.53 8.42
N GLU A 273 11.32 13.79 8.59
CA GLU A 273 10.45 14.79 9.21
C GLU A 273 9.14 14.98 8.44
N ALA A 274 9.21 15.06 7.11
CA ALA A 274 8.03 15.17 6.27
C ALA A 274 7.14 13.91 6.37
N ALA A 275 7.74 12.72 6.33
CA ALA A 275 7.02 11.44 6.41
C ALA A 275 6.32 11.25 7.76
N GLN A 276 6.98 11.60 8.88
CA GLN A 276 6.34 11.57 10.20
C GLN A 276 5.17 12.56 10.30
N ARG A 277 5.27 13.75 9.69
CA ARG A 277 4.14 14.70 9.62
C ARG A 277 3.00 14.12 8.78
N CYS A 278 3.30 13.48 7.65
CA CYS A 278 2.29 12.80 6.83
C CYS A 278 1.60 11.69 7.63
N HIS A 279 2.36 10.83 8.31
CA HIS A 279 1.83 9.74 9.13
C HIS A 279 0.81 10.26 10.16
N ARG A 280 1.21 11.28 10.96
CA ARG A 280 0.34 11.89 11.97
C ARG A 280 -0.87 12.61 11.35
N ALA A 281 -0.67 13.37 10.28
CA ALA A 281 -1.73 14.16 9.66
C ALA A 281 -2.81 13.28 9.01
N LEU A 282 -2.40 12.18 8.37
CA LEU A 282 -3.33 11.22 7.78
C LEU A 282 -4.03 10.34 8.82
N GLY A 283 -3.58 10.35 10.09
CA GLY A 283 -4.12 9.50 11.14
C GLY A 283 -3.70 8.04 11.00
N CYS A 284 -2.53 7.80 10.42
CA CYS A 284 -2.00 6.44 10.27
C CYS A 284 -1.69 5.81 11.62
N ARG A 285 -1.74 4.47 11.64
CA ARG A 285 -1.29 3.63 12.76
C ARG A 285 -0.46 2.47 12.23
N HIS A 286 0.40 1.91 13.07
CA HIS A 286 1.29 0.79 12.82
C HIS A 286 2.34 1.08 11.74
N TYR A 287 1.93 1.48 10.54
CA TYR A 287 2.84 1.80 9.44
C TYR A 287 2.21 2.73 8.40
N SER A 288 3.06 3.45 7.71
CA SER A 288 2.73 4.18 6.48
C SER A 288 3.90 4.20 5.52
N LEU A 289 3.63 4.50 4.27
CA LEU A 289 4.61 4.62 3.21
C LEU A 289 4.29 5.89 2.42
N CYS A 290 5.25 6.79 2.26
CA CYS A 290 5.06 8.05 1.56
C CYS A 290 6.09 8.21 0.45
N ASP A 291 5.65 8.58 -0.74
CA ASP A 291 6.48 8.87 -1.89
C ASP A 291 6.77 10.37 -1.96
N PHE A 292 8.04 10.72 -2.15
CA PHE A 292 8.50 12.08 -2.26
C PHE A 292 9.34 12.29 -3.51
N ARG A 293 9.13 13.43 -4.16
CA ARG A 293 10.10 13.98 -5.06
C ARG A 293 10.93 15.02 -4.34
N ILE A 294 12.24 14.92 -4.51
CA ILE A 294 13.19 15.91 -3.99
C ILE A 294 13.55 16.82 -5.14
N ASP A 295 13.35 18.12 -5.00
CA ASP A 295 13.77 19.08 -6.00
C ASP A 295 15.29 19.30 -5.98
N PRO A 296 15.87 20.01 -6.98
CA PRO A 296 17.32 20.29 -7.01
C PRO A 296 17.84 21.08 -5.80
N GLU A 297 16.98 21.79 -5.09
CA GLU A 297 17.27 22.52 -3.86
C GLU A 297 17.24 21.64 -2.60
N GLY A 298 16.89 20.35 -2.76
CA GLY A 298 16.84 19.37 -1.66
C GLY A 298 15.53 19.34 -0.89
N ARG A 299 14.48 20.03 -1.35
CA ARG A 299 13.18 20.08 -0.67
C ARG A 299 12.34 18.89 -1.04
N PRO A 300 11.80 18.13 -0.05
CA PRO A 300 10.87 17.03 -0.31
C PRO A 300 9.46 17.54 -0.61
N TRP A 301 8.87 17.01 -1.69
CA TRP A 301 7.50 17.24 -2.13
C TRP A 301 6.72 15.93 -2.05
N PHE A 302 5.69 15.87 -1.24
CA PHE A 302 4.84 14.70 -1.11
C PHE A 302 4.08 14.40 -2.41
N LEU A 303 4.17 13.18 -2.90
CA LEU A 303 3.50 12.73 -4.13
C LEU A 303 2.24 11.91 -3.83
N GLU A 304 2.36 10.88 -3.00
CA GLU A 304 1.27 9.98 -2.61
C GLU A 304 1.61 9.18 -1.35
N ALA A 305 0.60 8.55 -0.75
CA ALA A 305 0.75 7.64 0.36
C ALA A 305 0.30 6.22 -0.03
N GLY A 306 1.14 5.23 0.28
CA GLY A 306 0.79 3.81 0.23
C GLY A 306 0.60 3.31 1.67
N LEU A 307 -0.64 3.06 2.08
CA LEU A 307 -0.98 2.81 3.49
C LEU A 307 -1.18 1.34 3.83
N TYR A 308 -0.72 0.43 2.98
CA TYR A 308 -0.77 -1.02 3.21
C TYR A 308 0.63 -1.64 3.25
N CYS A 309 0.76 -2.72 4.04
CA CYS A 309 1.92 -3.59 4.07
C CYS A 309 1.43 -5.04 3.95
N SER A 310 2.04 -5.82 3.08
CA SER A 310 1.68 -7.23 2.90
C SER A 310 2.44 -8.18 3.82
N PHE A 311 3.50 -7.73 4.49
CA PHE A 311 4.46 -8.56 5.22
C PHE A 311 5.10 -9.68 4.37
N ALA A 312 4.96 -9.60 3.05
CA ALA A 312 5.72 -10.43 2.15
C ALA A 312 7.19 -10.02 2.15
N ARG A 313 8.09 -10.97 1.98
CA ARG A 313 9.55 -10.74 2.04
C ARG A 313 10.04 -9.64 1.10
N GLN A 314 9.43 -9.53 -0.08
CA GLN A 314 9.82 -8.54 -1.08
C GLN A 314 8.95 -7.27 -1.07
N SER A 315 8.02 -7.13 -0.10
CA SER A 315 7.27 -5.89 0.05
C SER A 315 8.20 -4.73 0.42
N VAL A 316 7.79 -3.52 0.07
CA VAL A 316 8.60 -2.31 0.27
C VAL A 316 8.95 -2.12 1.74
N VAL A 317 7.93 -2.14 2.61
CA VAL A 317 8.11 -1.93 4.05
C VAL A 317 9.01 -3.01 4.65
N ALA A 318 8.80 -4.30 4.30
CA ALA A 318 9.66 -5.39 4.78
C ALA A 318 11.11 -5.26 4.29
N THR A 319 11.32 -4.79 3.05
CA THR A 319 12.66 -4.54 2.51
C THR A 319 13.36 -3.40 3.24
N MET A 320 12.65 -2.30 3.50
CA MET A 320 13.17 -1.17 4.27
C MET A 320 13.45 -1.55 5.73
N ALA A 321 12.55 -2.33 6.36
CA ALA A 321 12.73 -2.83 7.73
C ALA A 321 14.00 -3.69 7.85
N ARG A 322 14.22 -4.62 6.92
CA ARG A 322 15.47 -5.40 6.88
C ARG A 322 16.70 -4.51 6.67
N GLY A 323 16.59 -3.44 5.89
CA GLY A 323 17.64 -2.41 5.79
C GLY A 323 17.95 -1.71 7.11
N ALA A 324 16.98 -1.63 8.01
CA ALA A 324 17.13 -1.13 9.38
C ALA A 324 17.55 -2.24 10.39
N GLY A 325 17.76 -3.47 9.94
CA GLY A 325 18.11 -4.60 10.80
C GLY A 325 16.92 -5.29 11.46
N ILE A 326 15.67 -4.94 11.07
CA ILE A 326 14.43 -5.56 11.56
C ILE A 326 14.04 -6.66 10.59
N ASP A 327 14.03 -7.92 11.04
CA ASP A 327 13.56 -9.04 10.22
C ASP A 327 12.06 -8.96 9.94
N THR A 328 11.61 -9.59 8.85
CA THR A 328 10.19 -9.50 8.44
C THR A 328 9.25 -10.19 9.44
N ALA A 329 9.67 -11.29 10.05
CA ALA A 329 8.89 -11.97 11.09
C ALA A 329 8.86 -11.14 12.38
N GLU A 330 9.96 -10.47 12.74
CA GLU A 330 10.04 -9.53 13.85
C GLU A 330 9.12 -8.31 13.62
N LEU A 331 9.17 -7.73 12.40
CA LEU A 331 8.26 -6.65 12.00
C LEU A 331 6.80 -7.07 12.16
N PHE A 332 6.44 -8.26 11.65
CA PHE A 332 5.08 -8.80 11.74
C PHE A 332 4.65 -8.95 13.20
N SER A 333 5.48 -9.60 14.02
CA SER A 333 5.20 -9.83 15.45
C SER A 333 5.05 -8.52 16.24
N SER A 334 5.84 -7.50 15.89
CA SER A 334 5.76 -6.17 16.52
C SER A 334 4.45 -5.47 16.18
N VAL A 335 4.10 -5.41 14.88
CA VAL A 335 2.83 -4.80 14.43
C VAL A 335 1.62 -5.58 14.94
N LEU A 336 1.74 -6.91 15.08
CA LEU A 336 0.68 -7.74 15.61
C LEU A 336 0.42 -7.43 17.08
N ARG A 337 1.47 -7.24 17.90
CA ARG A 337 1.35 -6.81 19.30
C ARG A 337 0.66 -5.47 19.45
N GLU A 338 1.00 -4.49 18.59
CA GLU A 338 0.32 -3.17 18.57
C GLU A 338 -1.17 -3.28 18.22
N ALA A 339 -1.55 -4.24 17.40
CA ALA A 339 -2.95 -4.44 17.02
C ALA A 339 -3.78 -5.12 18.10
N LEU A 340 -3.16 -5.89 18.97
CA LEU A 340 -3.87 -6.66 20.00
C LEU A 340 -4.26 -5.77 21.19
N PRO A 341 -5.44 -6.00 21.82
CA PRO A 341 -5.79 -5.37 23.09
C PRO A 341 -4.79 -5.72 24.18
N VAL A 342 -4.45 -4.75 25.05
CA VAL A 342 -3.49 -4.90 26.16
C VAL A 342 -3.76 -6.16 27.02
N ALA A 343 -5.03 -6.55 27.18
CA ALA A 343 -5.40 -7.73 27.95
C ALA A 343 -4.90 -9.07 27.37
N LEU A 344 -4.63 -9.13 26.06
CA LEU A 344 -4.10 -10.33 25.39
C LEU A 344 -2.56 -10.35 25.36
N THR A 345 -1.92 -9.19 25.50
CA THR A 345 -0.46 -9.09 25.53
C THR A 345 0.14 -9.43 26.89
N GLU A 346 -0.55 -9.18 27.99
CA GLU A 346 -0.08 -9.48 29.36
C GLU A 346 -0.21 -10.97 29.76
N GLY A 347 -1.04 -11.74 29.04
CA GLY A 347 -1.25 -13.18 29.31
C GLY A 347 -0.18 -14.11 28.73
N ASN A 348 0.70 -13.62 27.84
CA ASN A 348 1.73 -14.38 27.13
C ASN A 348 3.18 -13.92 27.45
N ALA A 349 3.40 -13.17 28.52
CA ALA A 349 4.76 -12.94 29.01
C ALA A 349 5.29 -14.25 29.66
N PRO A 350 6.54 -14.72 29.30
CA PRO A 350 7.11 -15.97 29.79
C PRO A 350 7.41 -15.97 31.30
#